data_43838238f11320ad4b34cd534fa8b629
#
_entry.id   43838238f11320ad4b34cd534fa8b629
#
_cell.length_a   1.000
_cell.length_b   1.000
_cell.length_c   1.000
_cell.angle_alpha   90.00
_cell.angle_beta   90.00
_cell.angle_gamma   90.00
#
_symmetry.space_group_name_H-M   'P 1'
#
loop_
_entity.id
_entity.type
_entity.pdbx_description
1 polymer ?
#
loop_
_entity_poly.entity_id
_entity_poly.type
_entity_poly.pdbx_seq_one_letter_code
_entity_poly.pdbx_strand_id
1 'polypeptide(L)'
;MRITLVMASAEDGGLEKHVIELANGLAKMHKVSLIAHGRFAQLVNESVQFIDMDLSGSRYNPWTKYQLKKKILATEPDVLHVHAAKTAQFLQSMVQKFKFPCVVTVHGQKKKNQINLAFDRIIVVSHKLKEQFQNSSKVSVVYNGVEQMLTPSQFQKNRKFIAIGRLNEVKGFDVLLKAWQSIPYKLTIAGEGEQRHFLEQLIRDLNLDDRVKLVGFQNEIQKLINEHEALIVSSLREGGPYTLGEALLLKRPVLGTQVGMMQEFIADKWLCEPNHIEELHQRITEYCKLEDPAAEFGKAFDLAQQHLTIEQMLMNTEAVYIQAISELQR
;
A
#
# COMPACT_ATOMS: atom_id res chain seq x y z
N MET A 1 -8.77 -19.75 -13.95
CA MET A 1 -7.61 -19.21 -14.71
C MET A 1 -6.31 -19.71 -14.11
N ARG A 2 -5.25 -19.74 -14.92
CA ARG A 2 -3.86 -19.89 -14.45
C ARG A 2 -3.25 -18.48 -14.42
N ILE A 3 -2.92 -18.00 -13.22
CA ILE A 3 -2.45 -16.65 -12.99
C ILE A 3 -0.99 -16.72 -12.54
N THR A 4 -0.11 -15.95 -13.19
CA THR A 4 1.27 -15.84 -12.76
C THR A 4 1.56 -14.44 -12.28
N LEU A 5 1.89 -14.31 -10.99
CA LEU A 5 2.29 -13.06 -10.34
C LEU A 5 3.81 -12.98 -10.32
N VAL A 6 4.37 -11.78 -10.56
CA VAL A 6 5.81 -11.55 -10.50
C VAL A 6 6.12 -10.30 -9.68
N MET A 7 7.03 -10.45 -8.71
CA MET A 7 7.48 -9.37 -7.83
C MET A 7 9.01 -9.37 -7.68
N ALA A 8 9.67 -8.26 -8.02
CA ALA A 8 11.13 -8.10 -7.93
C ALA A 8 11.60 -7.39 -6.65
N SER A 9 10.78 -7.33 -5.62
CA SER A 9 11.17 -6.78 -4.32
C SER A 9 11.59 -7.88 -3.36
N ALA A 10 12.52 -7.54 -2.45
CA ALA A 10 12.94 -8.37 -1.32
C ALA A 10 12.88 -7.57 -0.01
N GLU A 11 12.10 -6.50 0.02
CA GLU A 11 11.91 -5.63 1.18
C GLU A 11 10.66 -6.07 1.99
N ASP A 12 10.42 -5.42 3.12
CA ASP A 12 9.19 -5.55 3.89
C ASP A 12 8.39 -4.24 3.78
N GLY A 13 7.19 -4.34 3.20
CA GLY A 13 6.36 -3.16 2.98
C GLY A 13 4.98 -3.47 2.43
N GLY A 14 4.22 -2.43 2.13
CA GLY A 14 2.85 -2.56 1.63
C GLY A 14 2.76 -3.22 0.25
N LEU A 15 3.80 -3.13 -0.58
CA LEU A 15 3.83 -3.78 -1.89
C LEU A 15 3.91 -5.30 -1.74
N GLU A 16 4.81 -5.78 -0.89
CA GLU A 16 5.04 -7.20 -0.65
C GLU A 16 3.80 -7.82 0.00
N LYS A 17 3.25 -7.14 1.02
CA LYS A 17 1.98 -7.50 1.65
C LYS A 17 0.88 -7.65 0.61
N HIS A 18 0.70 -6.65 -0.26
CA HIS A 18 -0.30 -6.68 -1.34
C HIS A 18 -0.16 -7.92 -2.24
N VAL A 19 1.06 -8.22 -2.70
CA VAL A 19 1.27 -9.35 -3.63
C VAL A 19 1.00 -10.68 -2.98
N ILE A 20 1.40 -10.84 -1.72
CA ILE A 20 1.17 -12.06 -0.94
C ILE A 20 -0.32 -12.27 -0.67
N GLU A 21 -1.02 -11.23 -0.19
CA GLU A 21 -2.46 -11.28 0.06
C GLU A 21 -3.24 -11.55 -1.23
N LEU A 22 -2.86 -10.89 -2.34
CA LEU A 22 -3.46 -11.13 -3.65
C LEU A 22 -3.24 -12.58 -4.11
N ALA A 23 -2.01 -13.12 -3.99
CA ALA A 23 -1.70 -14.49 -4.38
C ALA A 23 -2.52 -15.50 -3.57
N ASN A 24 -2.53 -15.36 -2.24
CA ASN A 24 -3.25 -16.23 -1.32
C ASN A 24 -4.77 -16.16 -1.54
N GLY A 25 -5.31 -14.97 -1.78
CA GLY A 25 -6.72 -14.77 -2.04
C GLY A 25 -7.19 -15.38 -3.38
N LEU A 26 -6.45 -15.10 -4.47
CA LEU A 26 -6.76 -15.64 -5.80
C LEU A 26 -6.62 -17.16 -5.86
N ALA A 27 -5.70 -17.75 -5.08
CA ALA A 27 -5.49 -19.20 -5.05
C ALA A 27 -6.69 -20.00 -4.48
N LYS A 28 -7.64 -19.32 -3.82
CA LYS A 28 -8.90 -19.95 -3.38
C LYS A 28 -9.80 -20.35 -4.57
N MET A 29 -9.65 -19.70 -5.74
CA MET A 29 -10.52 -19.91 -6.91
C MET A 29 -9.75 -20.20 -8.21
N HIS A 30 -8.44 -19.98 -8.24
CA HIS A 30 -7.60 -20.05 -9.43
C HIS A 30 -6.32 -20.85 -9.18
N LYS A 31 -5.64 -21.30 -10.25
CA LYS A 31 -4.27 -21.80 -10.16
C LYS A 31 -3.32 -20.60 -10.18
N VAL A 32 -2.67 -20.34 -9.07
CA VAL A 32 -1.79 -19.18 -8.90
C VAL A 32 -0.35 -19.64 -8.77
N SER A 33 0.54 -19.03 -9.57
CA SER A 33 1.99 -19.14 -9.41
C SER A 33 2.55 -17.78 -9.01
N LEU A 34 3.42 -17.74 -7.99
CA LEU A 34 4.10 -16.52 -7.56
C LEU A 34 5.61 -16.66 -7.77
N ILE A 35 6.19 -15.84 -8.64
CA ILE A 35 7.64 -15.71 -8.84
C ILE A 35 8.14 -14.54 -8.01
N ALA A 36 8.86 -14.81 -6.93
CA ALA A 36 9.37 -13.82 -6.00
C ALA A 36 10.61 -14.34 -5.27
N HIS A 37 11.25 -13.47 -4.47
CA HIS A 37 12.39 -13.84 -3.64
C HIS A 37 12.00 -14.86 -2.57
N GLY A 38 12.85 -15.89 -2.35
CA GLY A 38 12.59 -17.05 -1.48
C GLY A 38 12.21 -16.73 -0.03
N ARG A 39 12.60 -15.55 0.48
CA ARG A 39 12.21 -15.09 1.83
C ARG A 39 10.68 -15.03 2.06
N PHE A 40 9.89 -14.92 0.99
CA PHE A 40 8.43 -14.84 1.07
C PHE A 40 7.73 -16.21 1.01
N ALA A 41 8.48 -17.28 0.79
CA ALA A 41 7.90 -18.63 0.61
C ALA A 41 7.01 -19.08 1.79
N GLN A 42 7.39 -18.71 3.02
CA GLN A 42 6.64 -19.07 4.22
C GLN A 42 5.37 -18.23 4.46
N LEU A 43 5.21 -17.11 3.74
CA LEU A 43 4.05 -16.22 3.84
C LEU A 43 2.95 -16.56 2.82
N VAL A 44 3.25 -17.50 1.94
CA VAL A 44 2.38 -17.91 0.83
C VAL A 44 1.73 -19.24 1.18
N ASN A 45 0.43 -19.35 0.95
CA ASN A 45 -0.33 -20.56 1.21
C ASN A 45 0.11 -21.73 0.30
N GLU A 46 -0.03 -22.96 0.77
CA GLU A 46 0.32 -24.19 0.01
C GLU A 46 -0.42 -24.30 -1.34
N SER A 47 -1.57 -23.67 -1.47
CA SER A 47 -2.35 -23.61 -2.73
C SER A 47 -1.72 -22.73 -3.81
N VAL A 48 -0.71 -21.91 -3.47
CA VAL A 48 0.04 -21.08 -4.41
C VAL A 48 1.32 -21.80 -4.80
N GLN A 49 1.56 -21.99 -6.10
CA GLN A 49 2.83 -22.48 -6.58
C GLN A 49 3.91 -21.40 -6.42
N PHE A 50 4.68 -21.47 -5.34
CA PHE A 50 5.79 -20.54 -5.14
C PHE A 50 7.01 -20.94 -5.98
N ILE A 51 7.58 -19.97 -6.70
CA ILE A 51 8.76 -20.14 -7.55
C ILE A 51 9.82 -19.13 -7.08
N ASP A 52 10.81 -19.64 -6.36
CA ASP A 52 11.91 -18.78 -5.90
C ASP A 52 12.71 -18.22 -7.06
N MET A 53 12.88 -16.91 -7.05
CA MET A 53 13.75 -16.20 -7.97
C MET A 53 14.20 -14.85 -7.39
N ASP A 54 15.49 -14.70 -7.18
CA ASP A 54 16.08 -13.41 -6.81
C ASP A 54 16.13 -12.46 -8.01
N LEU A 55 15.33 -11.41 -7.94
CA LEU A 55 15.27 -10.30 -8.90
C LEU A 55 15.87 -9.01 -8.32
N SER A 56 16.66 -9.09 -7.23
CA SER A 56 17.30 -7.93 -6.59
C SER A 56 18.39 -7.31 -7.46
N GLY A 57 19.02 -8.10 -8.31
CA GLY A 57 20.10 -7.70 -9.19
C GLY A 57 19.73 -6.71 -10.31
N SER A 58 20.64 -6.51 -11.23
CA SER A 58 20.45 -5.57 -12.35
C SER A 58 19.34 -6.00 -13.31
N ARG A 59 18.36 -5.12 -13.51
CA ARG A 59 17.27 -5.31 -14.48
C ARG A 59 17.71 -5.39 -15.95
N TYR A 60 18.95 -5.09 -16.23
CA TYR A 60 19.52 -5.17 -17.60
C TYR A 60 20.24 -6.50 -17.87
N ASN A 61 20.42 -7.35 -16.84
CA ASN A 61 21.08 -8.64 -17.01
C ASN A 61 20.27 -9.55 -17.95
N PRO A 62 20.82 -9.93 -19.14
CA PRO A 62 20.10 -10.74 -20.12
C PRO A 62 19.85 -12.17 -19.64
N TRP A 63 20.74 -12.71 -18.80
CA TRP A 63 20.57 -14.05 -18.23
C TRP A 63 19.39 -14.08 -17.25
N THR A 64 19.30 -13.12 -16.36
CA THR A 64 18.16 -12.99 -15.44
C THR A 64 16.84 -12.85 -16.21
N LYS A 65 16.81 -12.02 -17.26
CA LYS A 65 15.64 -11.89 -18.14
C LYS A 65 15.25 -13.20 -18.81
N TYR A 66 16.24 -13.94 -19.33
CA TYR A 66 16.01 -15.24 -19.95
C TYR A 66 15.42 -16.25 -18.95
N GLN A 67 16.00 -16.36 -17.75
CA GLN A 67 15.53 -17.24 -16.70
C GLN A 67 14.11 -16.88 -16.25
N LEU A 68 13.83 -15.59 -16.06
CA LEU A 68 12.49 -15.10 -15.71
C LEU A 68 11.47 -15.48 -16.78
N LYS A 69 11.79 -15.24 -18.06
CA LYS A 69 10.94 -15.65 -19.19
C LYS A 69 10.66 -17.15 -19.16
N LYS A 70 11.70 -17.98 -18.96
CA LYS A 70 11.56 -19.45 -18.91
C LYS A 70 10.63 -19.88 -17.79
N LYS A 71 10.79 -19.31 -16.58
CA LYS A 71 9.93 -19.59 -15.42
C LYS A 71 8.47 -19.16 -15.68
N ILE A 72 8.23 -17.98 -16.25
CA ILE A 72 6.90 -17.51 -16.63
C ILE A 72 6.24 -18.47 -17.63
N LEU A 73 6.94 -18.85 -18.70
CA LEU A 73 6.39 -19.75 -19.71
C LEU A 73 6.10 -21.15 -19.16
N ALA A 74 6.88 -21.62 -18.19
CA ALA A 74 6.68 -22.92 -17.55
C ALA A 74 5.41 -22.99 -16.66
N THR A 75 4.84 -21.84 -16.24
CA THR A 75 3.57 -21.80 -15.52
C THR A 75 2.35 -21.82 -16.47
N GLU A 76 2.57 -21.73 -17.79
CA GLU A 76 1.51 -21.68 -18.82
C GLU A 76 0.36 -20.72 -18.45
N PRO A 77 0.61 -19.44 -18.20
CA PRO A 77 -0.38 -18.55 -17.64
C PRO A 77 -1.45 -18.17 -18.66
N ASP A 78 -2.70 -18.04 -18.19
CA ASP A 78 -3.77 -17.36 -18.92
C ASP A 78 -3.64 -15.84 -18.80
N VAL A 79 -2.99 -15.34 -17.71
CA VAL A 79 -2.66 -13.93 -17.49
C VAL A 79 -1.37 -13.83 -16.66
N LEU A 80 -0.51 -12.87 -17.04
CA LEU A 80 0.68 -12.48 -16.30
C LEU A 80 0.40 -11.16 -15.58
N HIS A 81 0.55 -11.13 -14.25
CA HIS A 81 0.41 -9.89 -13.47
C HIS A 81 1.73 -9.51 -12.81
N VAL A 82 2.17 -8.30 -13.08
CA VAL A 82 3.48 -7.78 -12.70
C VAL A 82 3.31 -6.67 -11.67
N HIS A 83 4.06 -6.74 -10.59
CA HIS A 83 3.98 -5.74 -9.52
C HIS A 83 5.24 -4.89 -9.44
N ALA A 84 5.04 -3.58 -9.33
CA ALA A 84 6.05 -2.54 -9.19
C ALA A 84 6.92 -2.27 -10.42
N ALA A 85 7.50 -1.07 -10.43
CA ALA A 85 8.24 -0.55 -11.58
C ALA A 85 9.52 -1.34 -11.90
N LYS A 86 10.20 -1.93 -10.90
CA LYS A 86 11.41 -2.73 -11.16
C LYS A 86 11.06 -3.98 -11.97
N THR A 87 10.00 -4.69 -11.57
CA THR A 87 9.51 -5.88 -12.28
C THR A 87 9.02 -5.52 -13.68
N ALA A 88 8.26 -4.42 -13.82
CA ALA A 88 7.82 -3.93 -15.12
C ALA A 88 8.99 -3.65 -16.08
N GLN A 89 10.09 -3.07 -15.56
CA GLN A 89 11.29 -2.80 -16.35
C GLN A 89 12.03 -4.08 -16.80
N PHE A 90 12.02 -5.16 -16.00
CA PHE A 90 12.55 -6.45 -16.43
C PHE A 90 11.81 -6.99 -17.65
N LEU A 91 10.48 -6.83 -17.66
CA LEU A 91 9.60 -7.47 -18.63
C LEU A 91 9.20 -6.59 -19.82
N GLN A 92 9.38 -5.27 -19.76
CA GLN A 92 8.93 -4.29 -20.75
C GLN A 92 9.24 -4.70 -22.21
N SER A 93 10.44 -5.23 -22.47
CA SER A 93 10.86 -5.64 -23.82
C SER A 93 10.30 -7.00 -24.27
N MET A 94 9.61 -7.71 -23.38
CA MET A 94 9.13 -9.06 -23.60
C MET A 94 7.61 -9.17 -23.60
N VAL A 95 6.89 -8.27 -22.93
CA VAL A 95 5.43 -8.39 -22.75
C VAL A 95 4.67 -8.50 -24.06
N GLN A 96 5.04 -7.73 -25.09
CA GLN A 96 4.42 -7.79 -26.43
C GLN A 96 4.70 -9.08 -27.19
N LYS A 97 5.62 -9.93 -26.72
CA LYS A 97 5.97 -11.21 -27.35
C LYS A 97 5.27 -12.40 -26.69
N PHE A 98 4.55 -12.17 -25.60
CA PHE A 98 3.74 -13.20 -24.97
C PHE A 98 2.40 -13.37 -25.72
N LYS A 99 1.86 -14.59 -25.68
CA LYS A 99 0.55 -14.93 -26.29
C LYS A 99 -0.60 -14.88 -25.29
N PHE A 100 -0.36 -14.32 -24.13
CA PHE A 100 -1.30 -14.09 -23.04
C PHE A 100 -1.20 -12.65 -22.57
N PRO A 101 -2.28 -12.07 -22.02
CA PRO A 101 -2.29 -10.68 -21.59
C PRO A 101 -1.37 -10.45 -20.38
N CYS A 102 -0.76 -9.28 -20.37
CA CYS A 102 0.15 -8.83 -19.34
C CYS A 102 -0.44 -7.61 -18.62
N VAL A 103 -0.70 -7.75 -17.33
CA VAL A 103 -1.21 -6.71 -16.44
C VAL A 103 -0.07 -6.19 -15.57
N VAL A 104 -0.08 -4.90 -15.22
CA VAL A 104 0.87 -4.32 -14.28
C VAL A 104 0.15 -3.50 -13.21
N THR A 105 0.51 -3.69 -11.92
CA THR A 105 0.07 -2.81 -10.84
C THR A 105 1.12 -1.78 -10.49
N VAL A 106 0.69 -0.51 -10.43
CA VAL A 106 1.49 0.66 -10.04
C VAL A 106 1.12 1.05 -8.61
N HIS A 107 2.05 0.84 -7.67
CA HIS A 107 1.84 1.05 -6.24
C HIS A 107 2.24 2.45 -5.75
N GLY A 108 2.85 3.28 -6.57
CA GLY A 108 3.30 4.60 -6.12
C GLY A 108 3.67 5.54 -7.24
N GLN A 109 3.79 6.82 -6.89
CA GLN A 109 4.19 7.86 -7.83
C GLN A 109 5.66 7.72 -8.23
N LYS A 110 5.94 7.71 -9.54
CA LYS A 110 7.29 7.84 -10.09
C LYS A 110 7.28 8.85 -11.23
N LYS A 111 8.38 9.61 -11.37
CA LYS A 111 8.52 10.67 -12.38
C LYS A 111 8.35 10.19 -13.85
N LYS A 112 8.44 8.86 -14.12
CA LYS A 112 8.29 8.29 -15.47
C LYS A 112 7.55 6.95 -15.39
N ASN A 113 6.23 6.98 -15.54
CA ASN A 113 5.39 5.77 -15.61
C ASN A 113 5.17 5.25 -17.04
N GLN A 114 5.84 5.82 -18.06
CA GLN A 114 5.69 5.42 -19.47
C GLN A 114 5.99 3.94 -19.76
N ILE A 115 6.84 3.31 -18.94
CA ILE A 115 7.18 1.88 -19.06
C ILE A 115 5.94 0.99 -18.95
N ASN A 116 4.98 1.40 -18.14
CA ASN A 116 3.78 0.61 -17.88
C ASN A 116 2.83 0.58 -19.09
N LEU A 117 2.94 1.54 -20.02
CA LEU A 117 2.12 1.58 -21.25
C LEU A 117 2.41 0.43 -22.23
N ALA A 118 3.49 -0.30 -22.06
CA ALA A 118 3.78 -1.50 -22.82
C ALA A 118 2.89 -2.70 -22.46
N PHE A 119 2.24 -2.64 -21.29
CA PHE A 119 1.34 -3.68 -20.80
C PHE A 119 -0.07 -3.55 -21.40
N ASP A 120 -0.80 -4.65 -21.45
CA ASP A 120 -2.17 -4.68 -21.99
C ASP A 120 -3.14 -3.96 -21.09
N ARG A 121 -2.98 -4.12 -19.76
CA ARG A 121 -3.76 -3.43 -18.74
C ARG A 121 -2.86 -2.89 -17.61
N ILE A 122 -3.28 -1.79 -17.03
CA ILE A 122 -2.59 -1.11 -15.92
C ILE A 122 -3.56 -0.97 -14.77
N ILE A 123 -3.21 -1.52 -13.63
CA ILE A 123 -3.90 -1.28 -12.36
C ILE A 123 -3.15 -0.18 -11.61
N VAL A 124 -3.88 0.77 -11.08
CA VAL A 124 -3.37 1.81 -10.17
C VAL A 124 -4.15 1.76 -8.86
N VAL A 125 -3.49 2.03 -7.74
CA VAL A 125 -4.09 1.88 -6.40
C VAL A 125 -4.81 3.15 -5.89
N SER A 126 -4.97 4.16 -6.75
CA SER A 126 -5.72 5.39 -6.43
C SER A 126 -6.09 6.16 -7.70
N HIS A 127 -7.14 6.99 -7.64
CA HIS A 127 -7.48 7.91 -8.73
C HIS A 127 -6.37 8.93 -8.98
N LYS A 128 -5.71 9.41 -7.94
CA LYS A 128 -4.55 10.31 -8.07
C LYS A 128 -3.41 9.69 -8.89
N LEU A 129 -3.18 8.40 -8.79
CA LEU A 129 -2.23 7.69 -9.66
C LEU A 129 -2.75 7.54 -11.10
N LYS A 130 -4.06 7.39 -11.28
CA LYS A 130 -4.68 7.29 -12.62
C LYS A 130 -4.45 8.55 -13.45
N GLU A 131 -4.46 9.73 -12.85
CA GLU A 131 -4.22 11.01 -13.50
C GLU A 131 -2.88 11.06 -14.26
N GLN A 132 -1.87 10.30 -13.80
CA GLN A 132 -0.56 10.24 -14.45
C GLN A 132 -0.58 9.53 -15.81
N PHE A 133 -1.66 8.86 -16.17
CA PHE A 133 -1.80 8.08 -17.41
C PHE A 133 -2.70 8.75 -18.47
N GLN A 134 -3.02 10.04 -18.33
CA GLN A 134 -3.70 10.88 -19.34
C GLN A 134 -4.88 10.16 -20.01
N ASN A 135 -5.88 9.74 -19.24
CA ASN A 135 -7.12 9.12 -19.73
C ASN A 135 -6.96 7.84 -20.56
N SER A 136 -5.90 7.10 -20.39
CA SER A 136 -5.72 5.81 -21.06
C SER A 136 -6.85 4.84 -20.67
N SER A 137 -7.55 4.29 -21.67
CA SER A 137 -8.59 3.26 -21.50
C SER A 137 -8.04 1.95 -20.91
N LYS A 138 -6.72 1.77 -20.88
CA LYS A 138 -6.05 0.61 -20.31
C LYS A 138 -5.94 0.67 -18.77
N VAL A 139 -6.27 1.80 -18.13
CA VAL A 139 -6.01 2.03 -16.70
C VAL A 139 -7.27 1.83 -15.88
N SER A 140 -7.21 0.88 -14.96
CA SER A 140 -8.24 0.60 -13.96
C SER A 140 -7.75 0.98 -12.56
N VAL A 141 -8.62 1.55 -11.73
CA VAL A 141 -8.34 1.76 -10.31
C VAL A 141 -8.77 0.51 -9.54
N VAL A 142 -7.84 -0.10 -8.82
CA VAL A 142 -8.12 -1.18 -7.86
C VAL A 142 -7.38 -0.82 -6.57
N TYR A 143 -8.12 -0.47 -5.54
CA TYR A 143 -7.54 -0.12 -4.24
C TYR A 143 -6.84 -1.32 -3.59
N ASN A 144 -5.89 -1.03 -2.71
CA ASN A 144 -5.31 -2.05 -1.85
C ASN A 144 -6.39 -2.57 -0.92
N GLY A 145 -6.62 -3.87 -0.94
CA GLY A 145 -7.53 -4.55 -0.02
C GLY A 145 -6.79 -4.95 1.25
N VAL A 146 -7.48 -4.91 2.36
CA VAL A 146 -6.98 -5.31 3.66
C VAL A 146 -7.79 -6.49 4.17
N GLU A 147 -7.11 -7.55 4.60
CA GLU A 147 -7.75 -8.63 5.33
C GLU A 147 -8.03 -8.15 6.76
N GLN A 148 -9.30 -8.09 7.12
CA GLN A 148 -9.71 -7.68 8.47
C GLN A 148 -9.57 -8.86 9.43
N MET A 149 -8.47 -8.90 10.16
CA MET A 149 -8.14 -9.98 11.10
C MET A 149 -8.79 -9.78 12.48
N LEU A 150 -9.17 -8.56 12.82
CA LEU A 150 -9.74 -8.21 14.12
C LEU A 150 -11.11 -7.56 13.98
N THR A 151 -11.99 -7.86 14.90
CA THR A 151 -13.22 -7.09 15.08
C THR A 151 -12.89 -5.70 15.67
N PRO A 152 -13.49 -4.62 15.15
CA PRO A 152 -13.32 -3.31 15.74
C PRO A 152 -13.69 -3.30 17.23
N SER A 153 -12.80 -2.87 18.11
CA SER A 153 -13.15 -2.61 19.50
C SER A 153 -14.02 -1.36 19.60
N GLN A 154 -14.78 -1.25 20.68
CA GLN A 154 -15.53 -0.03 20.94
C GLN A 154 -14.61 1.19 20.86
N PHE A 155 -15.02 2.23 20.15
CA PHE A 155 -14.24 3.46 20.03
C PHE A 155 -14.06 4.11 21.41
N GLN A 156 -12.83 4.49 21.70
CA GLN A 156 -12.49 5.18 22.95
C GLN A 156 -11.71 6.44 22.62
N LYS A 157 -12.20 7.57 23.10
CA LYS A 157 -11.51 8.87 23.04
C LYS A 157 -10.39 8.92 24.10
N ASN A 158 -9.37 8.07 23.89
CA ASN A 158 -8.29 7.85 24.87
C ASN A 158 -7.06 8.75 24.68
N ARG A 159 -7.09 9.62 23.68
CA ARG A 159 -6.02 10.58 23.35
C ARG A 159 -4.66 9.93 23.09
N LYS A 160 -4.67 8.72 22.54
CA LYS A 160 -3.50 8.03 22.02
C LYS A 160 -3.57 8.00 20.52
N PHE A 161 -2.55 8.53 19.87
CA PHE A 161 -2.46 8.60 18.42
C PHE A 161 -1.35 7.70 17.91
N ILE A 162 -1.48 7.22 16.68
CA ILE A 162 -0.49 6.34 16.07
C ILE A 162 -0.12 6.82 14.67
N ALA A 163 1.15 6.68 14.32
CA ALA A 163 1.64 6.78 12.95
C ALA A 163 2.46 5.55 12.62
N ILE A 164 2.31 5.01 11.40
CA ILE A 164 2.88 3.71 11.02
C ILE A 164 3.56 3.80 9.67
N GLY A 165 4.79 3.31 9.58
CA GLY A 165 5.51 3.23 8.32
C GLY A 165 7.01 3.09 8.48
N ARG A 166 7.71 2.86 7.35
CA ARG A 166 9.17 2.82 7.35
C ARG A 166 9.73 4.17 7.80
N LEU A 167 10.70 4.18 8.70
CA LEU A 167 11.34 5.41 9.16
C LEU A 167 12.28 5.95 8.07
N ASN A 168 11.71 6.64 7.08
CA ASN A 168 12.41 7.29 5.98
C ASN A 168 11.79 8.66 5.67
N GLU A 169 12.45 9.49 4.86
CA GLU A 169 12.00 10.85 4.52
C GLU A 169 10.59 10.89 3.94
N VAL A 170 10.24 9.87 3.13
CA VAL A 170 8.94 9.87 2.43
C VAL A 170 7.75 9.83 3.39
N LYS A 171 7.94 9.28 4.60
CA LYS A 171 6.88 9.18 5.62
C LYS A 171 6.65 10.46 6.41
N GLY A 172 7.57 11.44 6.34
CA GLY A 172 7.40 12.77 6.93
C GLY A 172 7.21 12.76 8.46
N PHE A 173 7.84 11.79 9.15
CA PHE A 173 7.73 11.73 10.62
C PHE A 173 8.39 12.92 11.31
N ASP A 174 9.38 13.54 10.69
CA ASP A 174 9.97 14.79 11.18
C ASP A 174 8.97 15.95 11.13
N VAL A 175 8.13 16.03 10.08
CA VAL A 175 7.03 16.99 9.97
C VAL A 175 5.99 16.74 11.07
N LEU A 176 5.64 15.45 11.29
CA LEU A 176 4.70 15.06 12.34
C LEU A 176 5.23 15.43 13.74
N LEU A 177 6.49 15.15 14.03
CA LEU A 177 7.10 15.50 15.33
C LEU A 177 7.08 17.01 15.58
N LYS A 178 7.42 17.83 14.58
CA LYS A 178 7.34 19.29 14.68
C LYS A 178 5.90 19.77 14.89
N ALA A 179 4.93 19.18 14.18
CA ALA A 179 3.51 19.48 14.36
C ALA A 179 3.00 19.04 15.75
N TRP A 180 3.63 18.05 16.38
CA TRP A 180 3.23 17.49 17.68
C TRP A 180 3.72 18.33 18.87
N GLN A 181 4.62 19.28 18.68
CA GLN A 181 5.35 19.98 19.75
C GLN A 181 4.45 20.59 20.85
N SER A 182 3.30 21.15 20.47
CA SER A 182 2.34 21.73 21.42
C SER A 182 1.10 20.87 21.69
N ILE A 183 1.07 19.65 21.16
CA ILE A 183 -0.03 18.69 21.38
C ILE A 183 0.27 17.89 22.65
N PRO A 184 -0.62 17.94 23.69
CA PRO A 184 -0.33 17.35 25.00
C PRO A 184 -0.60 15.84 25.07
N TYR A 185 -0.89 15.19 23.94
CA TYR A 185 -1.34 13.80 23.90
C TYR A 185 -0.22 12.84 23.49
N LYS A 186 -0.46 11.54 23.67
CA LYS A 186 0.52 10.49 23.34
C LYS A 186 0.52 10.18 21.85
N LEU A 187 1.71 10.05 21.28
CA LEU A 187 1.94 9.58 19.91
C LEU A 187 2.84 8.35 19.91
N THR A 188 2.38 7.29 19.26
CA THR A 188 3.18 6.10 18.99
C THR A 188 3.58 6.12 17.51
N ILE A 189 4.86 5.98 17.22
CA ILE A 189 5.36 5.81 15.84
C ILE A 189 5.89 4.38 15.72
N ALA A 190 5.26 3.59 14.87
CA ALA A 190 5.61 2.19 14.63
C ALA A 190 6.29 2.01 13.28
N GLY A 191 7.46 1.38 13.28
CA GLY A 191 8.27 1.09 12.12
C GLY A 191 9.76 1.15 12.40
N GLU A 192 10.55 0.76 11.39
CA GLU A 192 12.01 0.83 11.37
C GLU A 192 12.49 1.49 10.09
N GLY A 193 13.73 1.98 10.08
CA GLY A 193 14.37 2.57 8.90
C GLY A 193 15.54 3.46 9.23
N GLU A 194 16.18 3.97 8.16
CA GLU A 194 17.41 4.73 8.22
C GLU A 194 17.31 6.05 9.02
N GLN A 195 16.12 6.60 9.18
CA GLN A 195 15.91 7.84 9.93
C GLN A 195 15.73 7.63 11.44
N ARG A 196 15.80 6.40 11.98
CA ARG A 196 15.52 6.14 13.40
C ARG A 196 16.33 7.07 14.32
N HIS A 197 17.64 7.10 14.19
CA HIS A 197 18.52 7.95 15.04
C HIS A 197 18.21 9.45 14.92
N PHE A 198 17.93 9.91 13.69
CA PHE A 198 17.52 11.29 13.46
C PHE A 198 16.20 11.63 14.19
N LEU A 199 15.21 10.76 14.11
CA LEU A 199 13.91 10.98 14.77
C LEU A 199 14.03 10.91 16.30
N GLU A 200 14.84 10.00 16.84
CA GLU A 200 15.14 9.93 18.28
C GLU A 200 15.79 11.22 18.80
N GLN A 201 16.74 11.78 18.02
CA GLN A 201 17.35 13.06 18.37
C GLN A 201 16.34 14.20 18.28
N LEU A 202 15.52 14.24 17.24
CA LEU A 202 14.48 15.27 17.06
C LEU A 202 13.43 15.24 18.18
N ILE A 203 13.06 14.06 18.69
CA ILE A 203 12.15 13.91 19.85
C ILE A 203 12.76 14.60 21.07
N ARG A 204 14.05 14.39 21.36
CA ARG A 204 14.75 15.05 22.48
C ARG A 204 14.82 16.56 22.28
N ASP A 205 15.23 17.03 21.10
CA ASP A 205 15.39 18.45 20.79
C ASP A 205 14.07 19.23 20.90
N LEU A 206 12.93 18.56 20.61
CA LEU A 206 11.59 19.12 20.72
C LEU A 206 10.95 18.90 22.10
N ASN A 207 11.65 18.28 23.07
CA ASN A 207 11.16 17.91 24.40
C ASN A 207 9.86 17.08 24.34
N LEU A 208 9.86 16.01 23.55
CA LEU A 208 8.72 15.13 23.31
C LEU A 208 8.86 13.75 23.97
N ASP A 209 9.93 13.47 24.71
CA ASP A 209 10.28 12.14 25.26
C ASP A 209 9.21 11.57 26.21
N ASP A 210 8.46 12.43 26.86
CA ASP A 210 7.37 12.08 27.79
C ASP A 210 6.10 11.57 27.09
N ARG A 211 5.90 11.92 25.80
CA ARG A 211 4.65 11.65 25.09
C ARG A 211 4.79 11.03 23.69
N VAL A 212 5.98 11.01 23.10
CA VAL A 212 6.23 10.35 21.80
C VAL A 212 7.14 9.14 21.96
N LYS A 213 6.73 8.00 21.37
CA LYS A 213 7.52 6.76 21.41
C LYS A 213 7.72 6.16 20.04
N LEU A 214 8.97 5.82 19.69
CA LEU A 214 9.31 4.97 18.55
C LEU A 214 9.33 3.53 19.03
N VAL A 215 8.34 2.71 18.63
CA VAL A 215 8.17 1.35 19.14
C VAL A 215 8.80 0.25 18.27
N GLY A 216 9.49 0.67 17.19
CA GLY A 216 10.12 -0.28 16.28
C GLY A 216 9.14 -0.98 15.35
N PHE A 217 9.62 -2.01 14.66
CA PHE A 217 8.80 -2.82 13.77
C PHE A 217 7.76 -3.62 14.58
N GLN A 218 6.54 -3.66 14.07
CA GLN A 218 5.41 -4.34 14.71
C GLN A 218 4.75 -5.32 13.73
N ASN A 219 4.49 -6.54 14.18
CA ASN A 219 3.81 -7.56 13.37
C ASN A 219 2.28 -7.46 13.46
N GLU A 220 1.75 -7.06 14.62
CA GLU A 220 0.30 -7.00 14.89
C GLU A 220 -0.26 -5.57 14.70
N ILE A 221 -0.11 -5.05 13.48
CA ILE A 221 -0.48 -3.65 13.16
C ILE A 221 -1.95 -3.36 13.48
N GLN A 222 -2.88 -4.25 13.13
CA GLN A 222 -4.31 -4.05 13.41
C GLN A 222 -4.62 -3.98 14.92
N LYS A 223 -3.95 -4.79 15.72
CA LYS A 223 -4.08 -4.72 17.18
C LYS A 223 -3.59 -3.38 17.71
N LEU A 224 -2.42 -2.96 17.25
CA LEU A 224 -1.84 -1.68 17.65
C LEU A 224 -2.74 -0.51 17.25
N ILE A 225 -3.29 -0.48 16.03
CA ILE A 225 -4.26 0.52 15.59
C ILE A 225 -5.51 0.49 16.48
N ASN A 226 -6.01 -0.71 16.82
CA ASN A 226 -7.24 -0.88 17.61
C ASN A 226 -7.12 -0.35 19.05
N GLU A 227 -5.90 -0.23 19.59
CA GLU A 227 -5.59 0.33 20.92
C GLU A 227 -5.46 1.87 20.92
N HIS A 228 -5.42 2.50 19.73
CA HIS A 228 -5.26 3.94 19.57
C HIS A 228 -6.56 4.60 19.11
N GLU A 229 -6.67 5.90 19.39
CA GLU A 229 -7.85 6.70 19.02
C GLU A 229 -7.90 7.00 17.53
N ALA A 230 -6.78 7.41 16.96
CA ALA A 230 -6.69 7.76 15.54
C ALA A 230 -5.31 7.48 14.95
N LEU A 231 -5.30 7.24 13.63
CA LEU A 231 -4.08 7.14 12.82
C LEU A 231 -3.73 8.50 12.22
N ILE A 232 -2.44 8.85 12.23
CA ILE A 232 -1.90 10.02 11.53
C ILE A 232 -1.03 9.55 10.36
N VAL A 233 -1.34 10.01 9.16
CA VAL A 233 -0.54 9.78 7.94
C VAL A 233 0.14 11.08 7.56
N SER A 234 1.44 11.22 7.85
CA SER A 234 2.23 12.43 7.59
C SER A 234 3.06 12.36 6.31
N SER A 235 2.83 11.36 5.48
CA SER A 235 3.66 11.06 4.31
C SER A 235 3.74 12.20 3.31
N LEU A 236 4.92 12.37 2.70
CA LEU A 236 5.15 13.33 1.61
C LEU A 236 4.64 12.79 0.27
N ARG A 237 4.58 11.48 0.11
CA ARG A 237 4.12 10.77 -1.10
C ARG A 237 3.62 9.38 -0.73
N GLU A 238 2.49 9.00 -1.31
CA GLU A 238 1.94 7.65 -1.24
C GLU A 238 1.26 7.28 -2.56
N GLY A 239 1.03 6.00 -2.76
CA GLY A 239 0.10 5.51 -3.79
C GLY A 239 -1.24 5.19 -3.17
N GLY A 240 -1.23 4.24 -2.23
CA GLY A 240 -2.39 3.83 -1.43
C GLY A 240 -1.88 3.24 -0.12
N PRO A 241 -1.83 4.04 0.97
CA PRO A 241 -1.31 3.55 2.25
C PRO A 241 -2.20 2.44 2.81
N TYR A 242 -1.62 1.27 3.07
CA TYR A 242 -2.31 0.13 3.68
C TYR A 242 -2.93 0.48 5.02
N THR A 243 -2.20 1.25 5.82
CA THR A 243 -2.62 1.68 7.16
C THR A 243 -3.90 2.49 7.16
N LEU A 244 -4.23 3.20 6.05
CA LEU A 244 -5.53 3.85 5.89
C LEU A 244 -6.67 2.82 5.92
N GLY A 245 -6.58 1.78 5.10
CA GLY A 245 -7.58 0.71 5.06
C GLY A 245 -7.68 -0.03 6.40
N GLU A 246 -6.53 -0.38 6.99
CA GLU A 246 -6.48 -1.05 8.30
C GLU A 246 -7.17 -0.22 9.39
N ALA A 247 -6.93 1.09 9.45
CA ALA A 247 -7.53 1.96 10.44
C ALA A 247 -9.04 2.15 10.22
N LEU A 248 -9.45 2.45 8.98
CA LEU A 248 -10.86 2.69 8.67
C LEU A 248 -11.73 1.46 8.85
N LEU A 249 -11.25 0.27 8.47
CA LEU A 249 -11.97 -1.00 8.69
C LEU A 249 -12.10 -1.34 10.19
N LEU A 250 -11.15 -0.90 11.01
CA LEU A 250 -11.22 -0.98 12.48
C LEU A 250 -12.00 0.19 13.11
N LYS A 251 -12.66 1.02 12.30
CA LYS A 251 -13.40 2.21 12.74
C LYS A 251 -12.55 3.18 13.55
N ARG A 252 -11.31 3.38 13.13
CA ARG A 252 -10.41 4.39 13.69
C ARG A 252 -10.30 5.57 12.73
N PRO A 253 -10.57 6.79 13.20
CA PRO A 253 -10.35 8.02 12.45
C PRO A 253 -8.95 8.12 11.88
N VAL A 254 -8.83 8.74 10.70
CA VAL A 254 -7.55 8.97 10.05
C VAL A 254 -7.42 10.43 9.66
N LEU A 255 -6.30 11.05 10.04
CA LEU A 255 -5.94 12.40 9.65
C LEU A 255 -4.59 12.36 8.92
N GLY A 256 -4.27 13.40 8.19
CA GLY A 256 -2.91 13.50 7.63
C GLY A 256 -2.80 14.31 6.36
N THR A 257 -1.93 13.89 5.47
CA THR A 257 -1.58 14.61 4.25
C THR A 257 -2.39 14.14 3.04
N GLN A 258 -2.59 15.05 2.06
CA GLN A 258 -3.32 14.82 0.81
C GLN A 258 -2.51 13.96 -0.18
N VAL A 259 -2.19 12.73 0.19
CA VAL A 259 -1.36 11.81 -0.60
C VAL A 259 -2.12 10.56 -1.02
N GLY A 260 -1.80 10.06 -2.21
CA GLY A 260 -2.37 8.82 -2.72
C GLY A 260 -3.90 8.83 -2.69
N MET A 261 -4.50 7.79 -2.12
CA MET A 261 -5.94 7.64 -2.00
C MET A 261 -6.57 8.36 -0.78
N MET A 262 -5.79 9.12 0.02
CA MET A 262 -6.32 9.78 1.23
C MET A 262 -7.54 10.65 0.96
N GLN A 263 -7.50 11.49 -0.10
CA GLN A 263 -8.60 12.39 -0.47
C GLN A 263 -9.86 11.64 -0.99
N GLU A 264 -9.74 10.37 -1.32
CA GLU A 264 -10.86 9.55 -1.81
C GLU A 264 -11.71 8.99 -0.67
N PHE A 265 -11.14 8.91 0.54
CA PHE A 265 -11.78 8.33 1.73
C PHE A 265 -11.95 9.32 2.88
N ILE A 266 -11.06 10.30 3.01
CA ILE A 266 -11.03 11.25 4.11
C ILE A 266 -11.47 12.63 3.64
N ALA A 267 -12.36 13.27 4.37
CA ALA A 267 -12.82 14.63 4.07
C ALA A 267 -11.66 15.64 4.14
N ASP A 268 -11.62 16.59 3.20
CA ASP A 268 -10.53 17.57 3.07
C ASP A 268 -10.20 18.33 4.35
N LYS A 269 -11.20 18.58 5.19
CA LYS A 269 -11.00 19.26 6.49
C LYS A 269 -10.11 18.50 7.46
N TRP A 270 -9.87 17.19 7.24
CA TRP A 270 -8.97 16.36 8.06
C TRP A 270 -7.64 16.10 7.37
N LEU A 271 -7.45 16.68 6.19
CA LEU A 271 -6.23 16.56 5.40
C LEU A 271 -5.52 17.92 5.30
N CYS A 272 -4.22 17.87 5.08
CA CYS A 272 -3.37 19.04 4.81
C CYS A 272 -2.41 18.78 3.65
N GLU A 273 -1.81 19.82 3.12
CA GLU A 273 -0.74 19.66 2.14
C GLU A 273 0.46 18.91 2.73
N PRO A 274 1.13 18.05 1.94
CA PRO A 274 2.37 17.40 2.38
C PRO A 274 3.44 18.42 2.78
N ASN A 275 4.21 18.09 3.83
CA ASN A 275 5.28 18.94 4.37
C ASN A 275 4.81 20.30 4.96
N HIS A 276 3.56 20.39 5.41
CA HIS A 276 3.01 21.60 6.00
C HIS A 276 2.73 21.40 7.50
N ILE A 277 3.69 21.83 8.34
CA ILE A 277 3.69 21.58 9.79
C ILE A 277 2.48 22.22 10.47
N GLU A 278 2.21 23.50 10.19
CA GLU A 278 1.17 24.30 10.80
C GLU A 278 -0.23 23.77 10.50
N GLU A 279 -0.49 23.37 9.24
CA GLU A 279 -1.76 22.78 8.87
C GLU A 279 -1.96 21.41 9.51
N LEU A 280 -0.93 20.55 9.52
CA LEU A 280 -1.03 19.25 10.18
C LEU A 280 -1.33 19.42 11.67
N HIS A 281 -0.64 20.34 12.34
CA HIS A 281 -0.93 20.73 13.72
C HIS A 281 -2.38 21.19 13.90
N GLN A 282 -2.87 22.08 13.04
CA GLN A 282 -4.23 22.59 13.08
C GLN A 282 -5.26 21.46 12.93
N ARG A 283 -5.11 20.57 11.95
CA ARG A 283 -6.04 19.43 11.73
C ARG A 283 -6.12 18.52 12.96
N ILE A 284 -4.97 18.20 13.57
CA ILE A 284 -4.93 17.38 14.78
C ILE A 284 -5.60 18.10 15.94
N THR A 285 -5.35 19.41 16.12
CA THR A 285 -5.95 20.20 17.18
C THR A 285 -7.47 20.34 17.02
N GLU A 286 -7.95 20.55 15.80
CA GLU A 286 -9.38 20.59 15.47
C GLU A 286 -10.04 19.24 15.74
N TYR A 287 -9.43 18.14 15.33
CA TYR A 287 -9.89 16.80 15.66
C TYR A 287 -10.03 16.59 17.17
N CYS A 288 -9.06 17.04 17.96
CA CYS A 288 -9.09 16.87 19.40
C CYS A 288 -10.27 17.61 20.08
N LYS A 289 -10.88 18.61 19.43
CA LYS A 289 -12.05 19.32 19.91
C LYS A 289 -13.37 18.60 19.65
N LEU A 290 -13.40 17.61 18.75
CA LEU A 290 -14.62 16.87 18.42
C LEU A 290 -15.19 16.19 19.66
N GLU A 291 -16.51 16.25 19.83
CA GLU A 291 -17.22 15.51 20.87
C GLU A 291 -17.31 14.02 20.52
N ASP A 292 -17.71 13.72 19.29
CA ASP A 292 -17.83 12.36 18.77
C ASP A 292 -17.01 12.19 17.47
N PRO A 293 -15.71 11.88 17.58
CA PRO A 293 -14.88 11.63 16.42
C PRO A 293 -15.33 10.43 15.57
N ALA A 294 -15.93 9.41 16.19
CA ALA A 294 -16.36 8.22 15.46
C ALA A 294 -17.53 8.53 14.53
N ALA A 295 -18.50 9.32 14.96
CA ALA A 295 -19.62 9.75 14.13
C ALA A 295 -19.13 10.64 12.96
N GLU A 296 -18.17 11.51 13.20
CA GLU A 296 -17.57 12.38 12.18
C GLU A 296 -16.93 11.61 11.01
N PHE A 297 -16.34 10.45 11.29
CA PHE A 297 -15.69 9.60 10.31
C PHE A 297 -16.58 8.45 9.77
N GLY A 298 -17.87 8.40 10.12
CA GLY A 298 -18.79 7.34 9.73
C GLY A 298 -18.79 7.07 8.22
N LYS A 299 -18.89 8.12 7.41
CA LYS A 299 -18.83 8.00 5.94
C LYS A 299 -17.53 7.36 5.44
N ALA A 300 -16.38 7.69 6.06
CA ALA A 300 -15.10 7.11 5.69
C ALA A 300 -15.04 5.61 6.02
N PHE A 301 -15.63 5.20 7.14
CA PHE A 301 -15.73 3.79 7.54
C PHE A 301 -16.60 2.99 6.56
N ASP A 302 -17.74 3.54 6.15
CA ASP A 302 -18.63 2.91 5.17
C ASP A 302 -17.96 2.76 3.79
N LEU A 303 -17.27 3.79 3.32
CA LEU A 303 -16.50 3.73 2.08
C LEU A 303 -15.38 2.69 2.15
N ALA A 304 -14.67 2.60 3.27
CA ALA A 304 -13.63 1.59 3.45
C ALA A 304 -14.20 0.17 3.43
N GLN A 305 -15.35 -0.07 4.08
CA GLN A 305 -16.03 -1.35 4.07
C GLN A 305 -16.49 -1.76 2.65
N GLN A 306 -16.85 -0.79 1.82
CA GLN A 306 -17.27 -1.03 0.43
C GLN A 306 -16.10 -1.27 -0.53
N HIS A 307 -14.93 -0.68 -0.29
CA HIS A 307 -13.87 -0.58 -1.29
C HIS A 307 -12.50 -1.11 -0.86
N LEU A 308 -12.19 -1.18 0.44
CA LEU A 308 -10.85 -1.49 0.94
C LEU A 308 -10.73 -2.89 1.56
N THR A 309 -11.73 -3.76 1.40
CA THR A 309 -11.62 -5.14 1.84
C THR A 309 -10.82 -5.98 0.86
N ILE A 310 -10.22 -7.08 1.35
CA ILE A 310 -9.46 -8.01 0.51
C ILE A 310 -10.35 -8.61 -0.59
N GLU A 311 -11.61 -8.93 -0.28
CA GLU A 311 -12.57 -9.49 -1.23
C GLU A 311 -12.82 -8.53 -2.39
N GLN A 312 -12.98 -7.23 -2.09
CA GLN A 312 -13.19 -6.21 -3.12
C GLN A 312 -11.97 -6.06 -4.03
N MET A 313 -10.76 -6.07 -3.45
CA MET A 313 -9.51 -6.05 -4.24
C MET A 313 -9.41 -7.26 -5.17
N LEU A 314 -9.70 -8.46 -4.66
CA LEU A 314 -9.65 -9.70 -5.45
C LEU A 314 -10.65 -9.66 -6.61
N MET A 315 -11.91 -9.30 -6.34
CA MET A 315 -12.98 -9.21 -7.33
C MET A 315 -12.66 -8.19 -8.43
N ASN A 316 -12.19 -7.00 -8.05
CA ASN A 316 -11.84 -5.95 -9.01
C ASN A 316 -10.60 -6.33 -9.83
N THR A 317 -9.61 -7.00 -9.24
CA THR A 317 -8.44 -7.48 -9.97
C THR A 317 -8.81 -8.57 -10.96
N GLU A 318 -9.67 -9.51 -10.57
CA GLU A 318 -10.19 -10.56 -11.46
C GLU A 318 -10.96 -9.99 -12.65
N ALA A 319 -11.78 -8.95 -12.43
CA ALA A 319 -12.49 -8.26 -13.51
C ALA A 319 -11.52 -7.67 -14.55
N VAL A 320 -10.37 -7.11 -14.11
CA VAL A 320 -9.33 -6.62 -15.03
C VAL A 320 -8.70 -7.77 -15.82
N TYR A 321 -8.50 -8.94 -15.21
CA TYR A 321 -7.97 -10.11 -15.91
C TYR A 321 -8.92 -10.61 -16.98
N ILE A 322 -10.19 -10.76 -16.66
CA ILE A 322 -11.25 -11.20 -17.60
C ILE A 322 -11.31 -10.23 -18.79
N GLN A 323 -11.26 -8.94 -18.52
CA GLN A 323 -11.23 -7.92 -19.57
C GLN A 323 -9.98 -8.06 -20.44
N ALA A 324 -8.80 -8.21 -19.86
CA ALA A 324 -7.55 -8.34 -20.60
C ALA A 324 -7.54 -9.60 -21.50
N ILE A 325 -8.06 -10.73 -21.01
CA ILE A 325 -8.18 -11.98 -21.77
C ILE A 325 -9.15 -11.81 -22.94
N SER A 326 -10.31 -11.19 -22.70
CA SER A 326 -11.34 -11.01 -23.74
C SER A 326 -10.88 -10.10 -24.88
N GLU A 327 -10.03 -9.13 -24.60
CA GLU A 327 -9.48 -8.21 -25.63
C GLU A 327 -8.37 -8.82 -26.47
N LEU A 328 -7.60 -9.76 -25.92
CA LEU A 328 -6.57 -10.47 -26.67
C LEU A 328 -7.17 -11.48 -27.67
N GLN A 329 -8.40 -11.94 -27.43
CA GLN A 329 -9.11 -12.90 -28.30
C GLN A 329 -9.85 -12.23 -29.46
N ARG A 330 -9.93 -10.91 -29.48
CA ARG A 330 -10.51 -10.11 -30.58
C ARG A 330 -9.44 -9.68 -31.59
#